data_231ec286f628ea5dbbdd52b441ba95ff
#
_entry.id   231ec286f628ea5dbbdd52b441ba95ff
#
_cell.length_a   1.000
_cell.length_b   1.000
_cell.length_c   1.000
_cell.angle_alpha   90.00
_cell.angle_beta   90.00
_cell.angle_gamma   90.00
#
_symmetry.space_group_name_H-M   'P 1'
#
loop_
_entity.id
_entity.type
_entity.pdbx_description
1 polymer ?
#
loop_
_entity_poly.entity_id
_entity_poly.type
_entity_poly.pdbx_seq_one_letter_code
_entity_poly.pdbx_strand_id
1 'polypeptide(L)'
;VPNSIASRTGAARAALISFAIIFALASAARGGLARDGAQQQQRPRRVGTPQASPSSTPTPAQNRKPTAGGGGEEVDEDDVVKIETQLVSVPAIVTDTTGRPLTNLRAENFQVFEDGRPQKIANFATTEAPFEVALLLDTSGSTREEVGLIRRAALAFIKALRPGDRVALLAFNTKEEGNEKLATVELKTPLTDDPEELQAAVESIGASNGTPFYDSLEKVAREVFRDKPKDEMRGRRALVALTDGVDSTSQSTFEESRQLLKRAGLVAYFVQVNTEDYVEDRLMQDCQDGGALRLSSTQMQRYRRLIAPGADAEDFSNFCQMGQFERMHASRTLYQLARREMNSLAQDSGGKIFPATDLRDAQRAFRQVAADIGTQYSLGYYSTNTARDGGFRTIKVQVRGIKDAQVRAREGYQAPKS
;
A
#
# COMPACT_ATOMS: atom_id res chain seq x y z
N VAL A 1 9.89 -69.24 16.89
CA VAL A 1 8.79 -69.91 17.62
C VAL A 1 7.97 -68.81 18.29
N PRO A 2 6.67 -68.83 18.13
CA PRO A 2 5.76 -67.70 18.27
C PRO A 2 4.94 -67.65 19.54
N ASN A 3 4.23 -66.56 19.80
CA ASN A 3 2.90 -66.53 20.44
C ASN A 3 2.43 -65.04 20.42
N SER A 4 1.40 -64.72 19.77
CA SER A 4 -0.06 -64.93 19.88
C SER A 4 -0.74 -63.84 20.71
N ILE A 5 -1.54 -63.04 20.02
CA ILE A 5 -2.95 -62.69 20.23
C ILE A 5 -3.34 -61.99 21.56
N ALA A 6 -3.88 -60.79 21.46
CA ALA A 6 -5.24 -60.49 21.93
C ALA A 6 -5.73 -59.10 21.53
N SER A 7 -6.78 -59.11 20.75
CA SER A 7 -7.71 -58.01 20.47
C SER A 7 -8.46 -57.58 21.73
N ARG A 8 -8.70 -56.27 21.89
CA ARG A 8 -9.89 -55.78 22.62
C ARG A 8 -10.41 -54.48 21.97
N THR A 9 -11.52 -54.66 21.34
CA THR A 9 -12.49 -53.63 20.97
C THR A 9 -13.04 -52.95 22.22
N GLY A 10 -13.07 -51.65 22.22
CA GLY A 10 -13.74 -50.82 23.24
C GLY A 10 -14.38 -49.59 22.61
N ALA A 11 -15.67 -49.72 22.31
CA ALA A 11 -16.53 -48.62 21.91
C ALA A 11 -16.73 -47.65 23.08
N ALA A 12 -16.55 -46.37 22.87
CA ALA A 12 -16.99 -45.34 23.80
C ALA A 12 -17.67 -44.19 23.06
N ARG A 13 -18.92 -44.16 23.24
CA ARG A 13 -20.02 -43.19 23.21
C ARG A 13 -19.64 -41.74 23.00
N ALA A 14 -20.25 -41.20 21.97
CA ALA A 14 -20.47 -39.76 21.75
C ALA A 14 -21.38 -39.18 22.84
N ALA A 15 -20.95 -38.06 23.44
CA ALA A 15 -21.81 -37.21 24.25
C ALA A 15 -21.95 -35.85 23.52
N LEU A 16 -23.10 -35.67 22.91
CA LEU A 16 -23.59 -34.39 22.43
C LEU A 16 -24.02 -33.54 23.63
N ILE A 17 -23.39 -32.40 23.84
CA ILE A 17 -23.90 -31.34 24.73
C ILE A 17 -24.37 -30.19 23.87
N SER A 18 -25.69 -30.11 23.76
CA SER A 18 -26.39 -28.93 23.21
C SER A 18 -26.43 -27.83 24.27
N PHE A 19 -25.85 -26.68 23.98
CA PHE A 19 -26.06 -25.46 24.75
C PHE A 19 -27.08 -24.60 24.05
N ALA A 20 -28.27 -24.50 24.64
CA ALA A 20 -29.30 -23.55 24.25
C ALA A 20 -29.00 -22.19 24.87
N ILE A 21 -28.90 -21.15 24.02
CA ILE A 21 -28.79 -19.76 24.46
C ILE A 21 -30.21 -19.18 24.52
N ILE A 22 -30.62 -18.82 25.73
CA ILE A 22 -31.89 -18.13 26.02
C ILE A 22 -31.67 -16.62 25.83
N PHE A 23 -32.40 -16.06 24.90
CA PHE A 23 -32.55 -14.61 24.76
C PHE A 23 -33.57 -14.10 25.79
N ALA A 24 -33.16 -13.22 26.70
CA ALA A 24 -34.08 -12.47 27.56
C ALA A 24 -34.12 -11.00 27.09
N LEU A 25 -35.22 -10.63 26.47
CA LEU A 25 -35.65 -9.25 26.28
C LEU A 25 -36.21 -8.73 27.60
N ALA A 26 -35.71 -7.61 28.09
CA ALA A 26 -36.34 -6.80 29.10
C ALA A 26 -36.53 -5.38 28.61
N SER A 27 -37.75 -5.07 28.24
CA SER A 27 -38.28 -3.70 28.08
C SER A 27 -38.68 -3.18 29.45
N ALA A 28 -38.26 -1.98 29.84
CA ALA A 28 -38.93 -1.19 30.85
C ALA A 28 -38.86 0.29 30.49
N ALA A 29 -40.00 0.85 30.29
CA ALA A 29 -40.28 2.26 30.09
C ALA A 29 -40.58 2.95 31.43
N ARG A 30 -40.48 4.27 31.41
CA ARG A 30 -41.12 5.31 32.22
C ARG A 30 -40.29 6.06 33.23
N GLY A 31 -40.45 7.36 33.09
CA GLY A 31 -40.41 8.33 34.16
C GLY A 31 -39.64 9.57 33.77
N GLY A 32 -40.37 10.52 33.29
CA GLY A 32 -40.10 11.91 33.08
C GLY A 32 -40.05 12.71 34.36
N LEU A 33 -39.37 13.82 34.29
CA LEU A 33 -39.76 15.09 34.94
C LEU A 33 -38.91 16.23 34.34
N ALA A 34 -39.64 17.28 34.04
CA ALA A 34 -39.20 18.53 33.44
C ALA A 34 -38.57 19.50 34.44
N ARG A 35 -37.96 20.51 33.88
CA ARG A 35 -37.76 21.93 34.30
C ARG A 35 -36.29 22.30 34.22
N ASP A 36 -35.85 23.42 33.77
CA ASP A 36 -36.21 24.75 33.37
C ASP A 36 -34.99 25.32 32.70
N GLY A 37 -35.02 25.95 31.56
CA GLY A 37 -35.21 27.38 31.43
C GLY A 37 -33.88 28.15 31.39
N ALA A 38 -33.39 28.53 30.20
CA ALA A 38 -32.63 29.77 30.02
C ALA A 38 -32.53 30.14 28.52
N GLN A 39 -33.34 31.05 28.15
CA GLN A 39 -33.11 32.31 27.41
C GLN A 39 -32.26 32.27 26.17
N GLN A 40 -32.94 32.36 25.05
CA GLN A 40 -32.48 32.93 23.79
C GLN A 40 -32.10 34.40 23.95
N GLN A 41 -30.92 34.78 23.60
CA GLN A 41 -30.56 36.14 23.22
C GLN A 41 -30.50 36.26 21.71
N GLN A 42 -31.52 36.85 21.15
CA GLN A 42 -31.60 37.38 19.80
C GLN A 42 -30.69 38.63 19.71
N ARG A 43 -29.83 38.70 18.71
CA ARG A 43 -29.22 39.95 18.28
C ARG A 43 -29.89 40.45 17.01
N PRO A 44 -30.12 41.76 16.88
CA PRO A 44 -30.99 42.34 15.88
C PRO A 44 -30.32 42.51 14.52
N ARG A 45 -31.08 42.26 13.46
CA ARG A 45 -30.82 42.63 12.06
C ARG A 45 -30.73 44.16 11.96
N ARG A 46 -29.64 44.65 11.37
CA ARG A 46 -29.61 46.01 10.79
C ARG A 46 -30.03 45.94 9.32
N VAL A 47 -31.11 46.57 9.02
CA VAL A 47 -31.60 46.96 7.69
C VAL A 47 -30.85 48.25 7.33
N GLY A 48 -30.18 48.28 6.19
CA GLY A 48 -29.62 49.48 5.59
C GLY A 48 -30.23 49.66 4.21
N THR A 49 -30.90 50.72 4.02
CA THR A 49 -31.66 51.21 2.85
C THR A 49 -30.73 51.57 1.66
N PRO A 50 -31.21 51.55 0.42
CA PRO A 50 -30.44 51.78 -0.77
C PRO A 50 -30.30 53.25 -1.11
N GLN A 51 -29.14 53.64 -1.60
CA GLN A 51 -28.96 55.00 -2.14
C GLN A 51 -28.72 54.94 -3.65
N ALA A 52 -29.43 55.80 -4.34
CA ALA A 52 -29.63 55.90 -5.75
C ALA A 52 -28.37 56.42 -6.52
N SER A 53 -28.38 56.09 -7.80
CA SER A 53 -27.50 56.55 -8.87
C SER A 53 -27.46 58.03 -9.06
N PRO A 54 -26.49 58.56 -9.81
CA PRO A 54 -26.88 59.42 -10.90
C PRO A 54 -26.38 58.97 -12.27
N SER A 55 -27.29 59.15 -13.18
CA SER A 55 -27.25 59.16 -14.63
C SER A 55 -26.20 60.13 -15.18
N SER A 56 -25.49 59.77 -16.24
CA SER A 56 -24.93 60.73 -17.19
C SER A 56 -25.06 60.24 -18.63
N THR A 57 -25.62 61.12 -19.37
CA THR A 57 -26.14 61.19 -20.72
C THR A 57 -25.07 60.94 -21.82
N PRO A 58 -25.47 60.52 -23.04
CA PRO A 58 -24.57 60.25 -24.16
C PRO A 58 -24.43 61.47 -25.06
N THR A 59 -23.28 61.57 -25.76
CA THR A 59 -23.10 62.47 -26.94
C THR A 59 -22.08 61.83 -27.90
N PRO A 60 -22.04 62.24 -29.18
CA PRO A 60 -22.51 61.47 -30.31
C PRO A 60 -21.38 60.96 -31.23
N ALA A 61 -21.83 60.14 -32.17
CA ALA A 61 -21.07 59.50 -33.22
C ALA A 61 -20.30 60.48 -34.12
N GLN A 62 -19.08 60.11 -34.47
CA GLN A 62 -18.44 60.59 -35.72
C GLN A 62 -18.05 59.39 -36.58
N ASN A 63 -18.62 59.46 -37.74
CA ASN A 63 -18.48 58.64 -38.93
C ASN A 63 -17.06 58.64 -39.47
N ARG A 64 -16.37 57.51 -39.67
CA ARG A 64 -15.33 57.40 -40.70
C ARG A 64 -15.38 56.01 -41.36
N LYS A 65 -15.27 56.11 -42.68
CA LYS A 65 -15.36 55.05 -43.71
C LYS A 65 -14.25 53.95 -43.59
N PRO A 66 -14.46 52.81 -44.22
CA PRO A 66 -13.60 51.62 -44.07
C PRO A 66 -12.40 51.67 -45.03
N THR A 67 -11.26 51.25 -44.53
CA THR A 67 -10.12 50.86 -45.37
C THR A 67 -9.81 49.39 -45.11
N ALA A 68 -9.79 48.61 -46.18
CA ALA A 68 -9.41 47.23 -46.20
C ALA A 68 -7.92 47.09 -45.89
N GLY A 69 -7.60 46.14 -45.00
CA GLY A 69 -6.23 45.71 -44.73
C GLY A 69 -6.28 44.46 -43.87
N GLY A 70 -5.86 43.33 -44.45
CA GLY A 70 -5.79 42.04 -43.75
C GLY A 70 -4.80 42.13 -42.57
N GLY A 71 -5.25 41.63 -41.44
CA GLY A 71 -4.43 41.43 -40.27
C GLY A 71 -4.97 40.20 -39.58
N GLY A 72 -4.15 39.16 -39.49
CA GLY A 72 -4.48 37.97 -38.74
C GLY A 72 -4.82 38.34 -37.31
N GLU A 73 -5.80 37.68 -36.74
CA GLU A 73 -6.04 37.70 -35.32
C GLU A 73 -4.77 37.20 -34.65
N GLU A 74 -4.02 38.11 -34.02
CA GLU A 74 -3.08 37.75 -32.95
C GLU A 74 -3.95 37.15 -31.82
N VAL A 75 -3.93 35.83 -31.70
CA VAL A 75 -4.43 35.15 -30.54
C VAL A 75 -3.47 35.54 -29.40
N ASP A 76 -3.96 36.29 -28.42
CA ASP A 76 -3.22 36.63 -27.21
C ASP A 76 -2.65 35.33 -26.61
N GLU A 77 -1.34 35.26 -26.48
CA GLU A 77 -0.65 34.09 -25.86
C GLU A 77 -1.04 33.90 -24.40
N ASP A 78 -1.77 34.80 -23.78
CA ASP A 78 -2.25 34.73 -22.39
C ASP A 78 -3.56 33.93 -22.21
N ASP A 79 -4.24 33.54 -23.29
CA ASP A 79 -5.51 32.75 -23.21
C ASP A 79 -5.33 31.25 -23.39
N VAL A 80 -4.08 30.75 -23.36
CA VAL A 80 -3.83 29.31 -23.29
C VAL A 80 -4.10 28.84 -21.85
N VAL A 81 -5.33 28.49 -21.57
CA VAL A 81 -5.68 27.71 -20.36
C VAL A 81 -4.86 26.43 -20.40
N LYS A 82 -3.71 26.39 -19.70
CA LYS A 82 -2.95 25.18 -19.45
C LYS A 82 -3.80 24.27 -18.57
N ILE A 83 -4.66 23.49 -19.20
CA ILE A 83 -5.33 22.40 -18.50
C ILE A 83 -4.24 21.35 -18.23
N GLU A 84 -3.68 21.37 -17.04
CA GLU A 84 -2.82 20.29 -16.56
C GLU A 84 -3.66 19.02 -16.41
N THR A 85 -3.85 18.31 -17.50
CA THR A 85 -4.49 17.00 -17.49
C THR A 85 -3.49 15.99 -16.96
N GLN A 86 -3.78 15.41 -15.80
CA GLN A 86 -2.94 14.37 -15.21
C GLN A 86 -3.16 13.06 -15.95
N LEU A 87 -2.09 12.49 -16.50
CA LEU A 87 -2.12 11.14 -17.04
C LEU A 87 -2.30 10.12 -15.89
N VAL A 88 -3.38 9.36 -15.95
CA VAL A 88 -3.65 8.26 -15.02
C VAL A 88 -3.06 6.98 -15.58
N SER A 89 -2.00 6.46 -14.95
CA SER A 89 -1.37 5.20 -15.34
C SER A 89 -2.04 4.02 -14.63
N VAL A 90 -2.42 2.99 -15.37
CA VAL A 90 -3.09 1.78 -14.87
C VAL A 90 -2.27 0.56 -15.27
N PRO A 91 -1.45 0.05 -14.37
CA PRO A 91 -0.78 -1.23 -14.57
C PRO A 91 -1.82 -2.35 -14.60
N ALA A 92 -1.68 -3.28 -15.55
CA ALA A 92 -2.60 -4.38 -15.72
C ALA A 92 -1.87 -5.66 -16.12
N ILE A 93 -2.21 -6.76 -15.46
CA ILE A 93 -1.77 -8.11 -15.83
C ILE A 93 -2.99 -8.88 -16.31
N VAL A 94 -2.85 -9.56 -17.43
CA VAL A 94 -3.91 -10.38 -18.03
C VAL A 94 -3.46 -11.84 -18.06
N THR A 95 -4.29 -12.73 -17.53
CA THR A 95 -4.02 -14.17 -17.52
C THR A 95 -5.18 -14.95 -18.13
N ASP A 96 -4.90 -16.17 -18.56
CA ASP A 96 -5.95 -17.15 -18.87
C ASP A 96 -6.53 -17.76 -17.57
N THR A 97 -7.49 -18.66 -17.71
CA THR A 97 -8.13 -19.38 -16.59
C THR A 97 -7.17 -20.26 -15.80
N THR A 98 -6.02 -20.61 -16.38
CA THR A 98 -4.97 -21.38 -15.70
C THR A 98 -3.93 -20.51 -15.00
N GLY A 99 -4.10 -19.17 -15.07
CA GLY A 99 -3.18 -18.20 -14.50
C GLY A 99 -1.94 -17.90 -15.34
N ARG A 100 -1.88 -18.39 -16.60
CA ARG A 100 -0.77 -18.09 -17.51
C ARG A 100 -0.94 -16.68 -18.10
N PRO A 101 0.12 -15.86 -18.10
CA PRO A 101 0.06 -14.52 -18.64
C PRO A 101 -0.20 -14.50 -20.15
N LEU A 102 -1.04 -13.56 -20.58
CA LEU A 102 -1.30 -13.24 -21.98
C LEU A 102 -0.51 -11.99 -22.34
N THR A 103 0.62 -12.13 -23.02
CA THR A 103 1.59 -11.06 -23.26
C THR A 103 1.52 -10.39 -24.63
N ASN A 104 0.67 -10.90 -25.54
CA ASN A 104 0.57 -10.43 -26.94
C ASN A 104 -0.64 -9.51 -27.19
N LEU A 105 -1.19 -8.88 -26.16
CA LEU A 105 -2.35 -8.01 -26.30
C LEU A 105 -1.95 -6.62 -26.81
N ARG A 106 -2.85 -5.99 -27.56
CA ARG A 106 -2.72 -4.64 -28.08
C ARG A 106 -3.66 -3.69 -27.36
N ALA A 107 -3.45 -2.37 -27.49
CA ALA A 107 -4.30 -1.37 -26.87
C ALA A 107 -5.80 -1.55 -27.16
N GLU A 108 -6.15 -1.99 -28.38
CA GLU A 108 -7.52 -2.26 -28.81
C GLU A 108 -8.22 -3.40 -28.06
N ASN A 109 -7.45 -4.31 -27.45
CA ASN A 109 -7.99 -5.36 -26.62
C ASN A 109 -8.46 -4.86 -25.25
N PHE A 110 -8.01 -3.67 -24.82
CA PHE A 110 -8.30 -3.14 -23.50
C PHE A 110 -9.43 -2.12 -23.51
N GLN A 111 -10.20 -2.12 -22.44
CA GLN A 111 -11.16 -1.09 -22.09
C GLN A 111 -10.94 -0.67 -20.67
N VAL A 112 -10.78 0.65 -20.45
CA VAL A 112 -10.63 1.25 -19.12
C VAL A 112 -11.90 2.01 -18.79
N PHE A 113 -12.39 1.84 -17.57
CA PHE A 113 -13.52 2.60 -17.03
C PHE A 113 -13.07 3.31 -15.76
N GLU A 114 -13.45 4.57 -15.61
CA GLU A 114 -13.34 5.35 -14.39
C GLU A 114 -14.74 5.70 -13.90
N ASP A 115 -15.08 5.33 -12.66
CA ASP A 115 -16.40 5.51 -12.07
C ASP A 115 -17.54 5.01 -13.00
N GLY A 116 -17.29 3.89 -13.68
CA GLY A 116 -18.21 3.29 -14.65
C GLY A 116 -18.25 3.95 -16.03
N ARG A 117 -17.53 5.05 -16.25
CA ARG A 117 -17.47 5.76 -17.55
C ARG A 117 -16.27 5.28 -18.35
N PRO A 118 -16.43 4.94 -19.65
CA PRO A 118 -15.32 4.51 -20.49
C PRO A 118 -14.32 5.66 -20.70
N GLN A 119 -13.04 5.34 -20.62
CA GLN A 119 -11.93 6.24 -20.84
C GLN A 119 -11.16 5.88 -22.10
N LYS A 120 -10.68 6.88 -22.84
CA LYS A 120 -9.84 6.68 -24.02
C LYS A 120 -8.40 6.41 -23.58
N ILE A 121 -7.86 5.25 -23.94
CA ILE A 121 -6.44 4.94 -23.73
C ILE A 121 -5.63 5.87 -24.61
N ALA A 122 -4.86 6.75 -23.97
CA ALA A 122 -4.00 7.72 -24.65
C ALA A 122 -2.54 7.22 -24.70
N ASN A 123 -2.15 6.38 -23.75
CA ASN A 123 -0.81 5.81 -23.68
C ASN A 123 -0.91 4.29 -23.42
N PHE A 124 -0.10 3.52 -24.12
CA PHE A 124 -0.07 2.06 -23.99
C PHE A 124 1.37 1.58 -24.03
N ALA A 125 1.76 0.81 -23.01
CA ALA A 125 3.03 0.09 -23.01
C ALA A 125 2.78 -1.41 -22.94
N THR A 126 3.49 -2.12 -23.79
CA THR A 126 3.54 -3.58 -23.76
C THR A 126 4.41 -4.09 -22.61
N THR A 127 4.45 -5.39 -22.44
CA THR A 127 5.28 -6.06 -21.43
C THR A 127 6.79 -5.86 -21.62
N GLU A 128 7.23 -5.33 -22.76
CA GLU A 128 8.66 -5.15 -23.09
C GLU A 128 9.26 -3.83 -22.56
N ALA A 129 8.42 -2.85 -22.19
CA ALA A 129 8.92 -1.59 -21.66
C ALA A 129 9.61 -1.79 -20.30
N PRO A 130 10.71 -1.04 -20.00
CA PRO A 130 11.46 -1.22 -18.76
C PRO A 130 10.67 -0.77 -17.52
N PHE A 131 11.15 -1.20 -16.35
CA PHE A 131 10.57 -0.94 -15.03
C PHE A 131 11.48 -0.12 -14.13
N GLU A 132 10.87 0.62 -13.21
CA GLU A 132 11.52 1.15 -12.01
C GLU A 132 11.03 0.36 -10.79
N VAL A 133 11.95 -0.26 -10.05
CA VAL A 133 11.67 -1.10 -8.89
C VAL A 133 12.31 -0.52 -7.65
N ALA A 134 11.54 -0.29 -6.59
CA ALA A 134 12.08 -0.16 -5.24
C ALA A 134 12.12 -1.54 -4.60
N LEU A 135 13.32 -2.09 -4.39
CA LEU A 135 13.54 -3.34 -3.69
C LEU A 135 13.79 -3.06 -2.21
N LEU A 136 12.84 -3.44 -1.36
CA LEU A 136 12.91 -3.28 0.09
C LEU A 136 13.23 -4.62 0.76
N LEU A 137 14.26 -4.63 1.59
CA LEU A 137 14.72 -5.84 2.27
C LEU A 137 14.61 -5.68 3.78
N ASP A 138 13.82 -6.54 4.38
CA ASP A 138 13.68 -6.66 5.82
C ASP A 138 14.84 -7.49 6.39
N THR A 139 15.65 -6.82 7.20
CA THR A 139 16.81 -7.42 7.88
C THR A 139 16.67 -7.34 9.40
N SER A 140 15.44 -7.32 9.88
CA SER A 140 15.09 -7.20 11.30
C SER A 140 15.50 -8.43 12.13
N GLY A 141 15.21 -8.40 13.42
CA GLY A 141 15.64 -9.41 14.40
C GLY A 141 15.28 -10.85 14.05
N SER A 142 14.12 -11.08 13.42
CA SER A 142 13.66 -12.40 12.97
C SER A 142 14.48 -12.97 11.80
N THR A 143 15.18 -12.11 11.05
CA THR A 143 15.97 -12.48 9.85
C THR A 143 17.46 -12.24 10.02
N ARG A 144 17.89 -11.71 11.17
CA ARG A 144 19.27 -11.25 11.42
C ARG A 144 20.34 -12.30 11.13
N GLU A 145 20.10 -13.55 11.54
CA GLU A 145 21.07 -14.64 11.37
C GLU A 145 21.20 -15.08 9.91
N GLU A 146 20.25 -14.65 9.07
CA GLU A 146 20.12 -15.09 7.68
C GLU A 146 20.31 -13.97 6.65
N VAL A 147 20.94 -12.83 7.03
CA VAL A 147 21.22 -11.71 6.11
C VAL A 147 21.92 -12.18 4.84
N GLY A 148 22.77 -13.20 4.93
CA GLY A 148 23.42 -13.82 3.76
C GLY A 148 22.43 -14.47 2.78
N LEU A 149 21.29 -15.01 3.26
CA LEU A 149 20.22 -15.53 2.40
C LEU A 149 19.49 -14.39 1.70
N ILE A 150 19.19 -13.31 2.45
CA ILE A 150 18.54 -12.11 1.92
C ILE A 150 19.38 -11.51 0.79
N ARG A 151 20.70 -11.33 0.98
CA ARG A 151 21.63 -10.84 -0.04
C ARG A 151 21.61 -11.71 -1.30
N ARG A 152 21.68 -13.05 -1.15
CA ARG A 152 21.62 -13.98 -2.28
C ARG A 152 20.28 -13.91 -3.02
N ALA A 153 19.18 -13.79 -2.30
CA ALA A 153 17.86 -13.67 -2.88
C ALA A 153 17.71 -12.35 -3.64
N ALA A 154 18.19 -11.23 -3.09
CA ALA A 154 18.22 -9.92 -3.75
C ALA A 154 19.04 -9.93 -5.05
N LEU A 155 20.26 -10.52 -5.02
CA LEU A 155 21.08 -10.66 -6.23
C LEU A 155 20.41 -11.54 -7.28
N ALA A 156 19.70 -12.60 -6.88
CA ALA A 156 18.96 -13.44 -7.81
C ALA A 156 17.78 -12.71 -8.44
N PHE A 157 17.11 -11.82 -7.70
CA PHE A 157 16.06 -10.94 -8.22
C PHE A 157 16.64 -9.97 -9.25
N ILE A 158 17.69 -9.24 -8.89
CA ILE A 158 18.36 -8.26 -9.78
C ILE A 158 18.79 -8.93 -11.09
N LYS A 159 19.39 -10.13 -11.02
CA LYS A 159 19.78 -10.90 -12.21
C LYS A 159 18.62 -11.39 -13.08
N ALA A 160 17.41 -11.47 -12.51
CA ALA A 160 16.21 -11.89 -13.24
C ALA A 160 15.50 -10.73 -13.95
N LEU A 161 15.89 -9.49 -13.68
CA LEU A 161 15.38 -8.29 -14.34
C LEU A 161 15.96 -8.16 -15.75
N ARG A 162 15.27 -7.39 -16.58
CA ARG A 162 15.66 -7.16 -17.98
C ARG A 162 16.66 -6.01 -18.09
N PRO A 163 17.45 -5.97 -19.15
CA PRO A 163 18.25 -4.78 -19.47
C PRO A 163 17.38 -3.52 -19.57
N GLY A 164 17.80 -2.46 -18.89
CA GLY A 164 17.07 -1.19 -18.80
C GLY A 164 16.08 -1.08 -17.63
N ASP A 165 15.76 -2.18 -16.93
CA ASP A 165 15.05 -2.11 -15.66
C ASP A 165 15.97 -1.46 -14.60
N ARG A 166 15.43 -0.53 -13.82
CA ARG A 166 16.19 0.21 -12.80
C ARG A 166 15.73 -0.18 -11.41
N VAL A 167 16.69 -0.36 -10.51
CA VAL A 167 16.42 -0.75 -9.13
C VAL A 167 16.95 0.29 -8.16
N ALA A 168 16.12 0.71 -7.21
CA ALA A 168 16.57 1.35 -5.98
C ALA A 168 16.55 0.30 -4.86
N LEU A 169 17.59 0.22 -4.07
CA LEU A 169 17.70 -0.74 -2.98
C LEU A 169 17.53 -0.05 -1.64
N LEU A 170 16.56 -0.52 -0.85
CA LEU A 170 16.34 -0.10 0.52
C LEU A 170 16.49 -1.31 1.45
N ALA A 171 17.06 -1.08 2.63
CA ALA A 171 17.12 -2.09 3.66
C ALA A 171 16.86 -1.47 5.03
N PHE A 172 16.36 -2.27 5.96
CA PHE A 172 16.33 -1.85 7.36
C PHE A 172 17.75 -1.83 7.90
N ASN A 173 18.01 -0.88 8.77
CA ASN A 173 19.32 -0.69 9.36
C ASN A 173 19.19 -0.24 10.83
N THR A 174 20.26 -0.37 11.59
CA THR A 174 20.37 0.17 12.93
C THR A 174 21.28 1.39 12.92
N LYS A 175 20.74 2.54 13.30
CA LYS A 175 21.51 3.76 13.53
C LYS A 175 21.77 3.92 15.03
N GLU A 176 23.00 4.19 15.40
CA GLU A 176 23.35 4.56 16.77
C GLU A 176 23.21 6.08 16.94
N GLU A 177 22.41 6.50 17.92
CA GLU A 177 22.19 7.90 18.25
C GLU A 177 22.36 8.06 19.76
N GLY A 178 23.56 8.53 20.16
CA GLY A 178 23.96 8.54 21.56
C GLY A 178 24.07 7.12 22.12
N ASN A 179 23.27 6.81 23.14
CA ASN A 179 23.21 5.47 23.78
C ASN A 179 22.05 4.61 23.23
N GLU A 180 21.29 5.12 22.25
CA GLU A 180 20.14 4.42 21.70
C GLU A 180 20.47 3.80 20.32
N LYS A 181 19.85 2.65 20.06
CA LYS A 181 19.92 1.96 18.79
C LYS A 181 18.56 2.03 18.12
N LEU A 182 18.45 2.89 17.11
CA LEU A 182 17.19 3.13 16.41
C LEU A 182 17.16 2.31 15.11
N ALA A 183 16.05 1.60 14.89
CA ALA A 183 15.80 0.99 13.61
C ALA A 183 15.40 2.08 12.59
N THR A 184 16.02 2.06 11.44
CA THR A 184 15.81 3.02 10.35
C THR A 184 15.70 2.33 9.01
N VAL A 185 15.24 3.07 8.01
CA VAL A 185 15.25 2.63 6.62
C VAL A 185 16.36 3.36 5.88
N GLU A 186 17.28 2.64 5.31
CA GLU A 186 18.38 3.19 4.52
C GLU A 186 18.17 2.95 3.03
N LEU A 187 18.30 4.01 2.23
CA LEU A 187 18.40 3.91 0.78
C LEU A 187 19.86 3.57 0.44
N LYS A 188 20.14 2.30 0.11
CA LYS A 188 21.47 1.80 -0.18
C LYS A 188 21.98 2.25 -1.55
N THR A 189 21.09 2.31 -2.54
CA THR A 189 21.35 2.96 -3.83
C THR A 189 20.06 3.52 -4.41
N PRO A 190 20.12 4.68 -5.09
CA PRO A 190 18.97 5.22 -5.84
C PRO A 190 18.68 4.33 -7.07
N LEU A 191 17.68 4.72 -7.86
CA LEU A 191 17.33 4.00 -9.09
C LEU A 191 18.51 3.96 -10.08
N THR A 192 19.07 2.77 -10.26
CA THR A 192 20.18 2.48 -11.18
C THR A 192 19.98 1.15 -11.92
N ASP A 193 20.58 1.00 -13.09
CA ASP A 193 20.68 -0.25 -13.84
C ASP A 193 22.15 -0.77 -13.89
N ASP A 194 23.05 -0.11 -13.15
CA ASP A 194 24.45 -0.52 -13.03
C ASP A 194 24.58 -1.76 -12.14
N PRO A 195 25.04 -2.92 -12.70
CA PRO A 195 25.15 -4.16 -11.94
C PRO A 195 26.18 -4.10 -10.81
N GLU A 196 27.28 -3.32 -10.98
CA GLU A 196 28.34 -3.21 -9.98
C GLU A 196 27.85 -2.39 -8.78
N GLU A 197 27.16 -1.28 -9.05
CA GLU A 197 26.53 -0.46 -8.01
C GLU A 197 25.49 -1.26 -7.21
N LEU A 198 24.63 -2.01 -7.91
CA LEU A 198 23.62 -2.86 -7.28
C LEU A 198 24.24 -3.99 -6.44
N GLN A 199 25.32 -4.61 -6.93
CA GLN A 199 26.02 -5.64 -6.17
C GLN A 199 26.64 -5.05 -4.91
N ALA A 200 27.36 -3.94 -5.01
CA ALA A 200 27.98 -3.26 -3.87
C ALA A 200 26.92 -2.85 -2.83
N ALA A 201 25.77 -2.32 -3.28
CA ALA A 201 24.66 -1.97 -2.42
C ALA A 201 24.11 -3.20 -1.66
N VAL A 202 23.93 -4.34 -2.33
CA VAL A 202 23.48 -5.59 -1.69
C VAL A 202 24.50 -6.10 -0.68
N GLU A 203 25.80 -6.05 -0.98
CA GLU A 203 26.87 -6.47 -0.08
C GLU A 203 26.95 -5.60 1.17
N SER A 204 26.56 -4.33 1.10
CA SER A 204 26.54 -3.38 2.21
C SER A 204 25.38 -3.57 3.21
N ILE A 205 24.42 -4.45 2.91
CA ILE A 205 23.24 -4.67 3.78
C ILE A 205 23.70 -5.28 5.10
N GLY A 206 23.28 -4.68 6.22
CA GLY A 206 23.48 -5.19 7.57
C GLY A 206 22.19 -5.68 8.21
N ALA A 207 22.26 -6.08 9.48
CA ALA A 207 21.10 -6.45 10.28
C ALA A 207 20.50 -5.22 10.95
N SER A 208 19.18 -5.22 11.14
CA SER A 208 18.44 -4.21 11.90
C SER A 208 17.96 -4.75 13.25
N ASN A 209 17.77 -3.86 14.22
CA ASN A 209 17.20 -4.17 15.53
C ASN A 209 15.69 -3.94 15.62
N GLY A 210 15.03 -3.64 14.49
CA GLY A 210 13.60 -3.46 14.41
C GLY A 210 13.10 -3.40 12.97
N THR A 211 11.79 -3.33 12.82
CA THR A 211 11.08 -3.38 11.53
C THR A 211 10.29 -2.08 11.33
N PRO A 212 10.89 -1.02 10.77
CA PRO A 212 10.20 0.22 10.42
C PRO A 212 9.46 0.07 9.09
N PHE A 213 8.49 -0.84 9.02
CA PHE A 213 7.86 -1.24 7.76
C PHE A 213 7.05 -0.08 7.13
N TYR A 214 6.21 0.61 7.89
CA TYR A 214 5.40 1.70 7.32
C TYR A 214 6.25 2.92 6.96
N ASP A 215 7.27 3.24 7.77
CA ASP A 215 8.22 4.30 7.43
C ASP A 215 8.96 3.98 6.13
N SER A 216 9.22 2.69 5.85
CA SER A 216 9.83 2.26 4.58
C SER A 216 8.94 2.48 3.38
N LEU A 217 7.63 2.24 3.52
CA LEU A 217 6.66 2.51 2.47
C LEU A 217 6.57 4.00 2.16
N GLU A 218 6.59 4.83 3.20
CA GLU A 218 6.66 6.28 3.06
C GLU A 218 7.93 6.74 2.35
N LYS A 219 9.09 6.19 2.74
CA LYS A 219 10.37 6.49 2.13
C LYS A 219 10.41 6.13 0.65
N VAL A 220 9.85 4.96 0.27
CA VAL A 220 9.70 4.56 -1.14
C VAL A 220 8.90 5.60 -1.92
N ALA A 221 7.76 6.04 -1.39
CA ALA A 221 6.90 6.99 -2.09
C ALA A 221 7.52 8.39 -2.18
N ARG A 222 8.19 8.88 -1.11
CA ARG A 222 8.68 10.25 -1.01
C ARG A 222 10.09 10.47 -1.54
N GLU A 223 10.94 9.45 -1.49
CA GLU A 223 12.34 9.59 -1.88
C GLU A 223 12.64 8.86 -3.20
N VAL A 224 12.24 7.59 -3.34
CA VAL A 224 12.53 6.81 -4.56
C VAL A 224 11.65 7.26 -5.73
N PHE A 225 10.35 7.42 -5.49
CA PHE A 225 9.38 7.74 -6.53
C PHE A 225 8.79 9.15 -6.42
N ARG A 226 9.57 10.08 -5.85
CA ARG A 226 9.19 11.51 -5.73
C ARG A 226 8.84 12.13 -7.08
N ASP A 227 9.70 11.87 -8.06
CA ASP A 227 9.57 12.48 -9.37
C ASP A 227 8.59 11.71 -10.25
N LYS A 228 7.97 12.38 -11.19
CA LYS A 228 7.13 11.73 -12.20
C LYS A 228 7.97 10.69 -12.96
N PRO A 229 7.34 9.55 -13.38
CA PRO A 229 8.05 8.57 -14.20
C PRO A 229 8.57 9.22 -15.48
N LYS A 230 9.76 8.82 -15.92
CA LYS A 230 10.24 9.19 -17.25
C LYS A 230 9.29 8.63 -18.31
N ASP A 231 9.13 9.35 -19.43
CA ASP A 231 8.22 8.94 -20.52
C ASP A 231 8.55 7.55 -21.06
N GLU A 232 9.82 7.16 -21.08
CA GLU A 232 10.32 5.85 -21.49
C GLU A 232 9.82 4.73 -20.57
N MET A 233 9.71 5.01 -19.25
CA MET A 233 9.21 4.05 -18.25
C MET A 233 7.68 3.94 -18.25
N ARG A 234 7.00 4.88 -18.88
CA ARG A 234 5.52 4.92 -19.02
C ARG A 234 4.75 4.56 -17.73
N GLY A 235 5.30 4.99 -16.58
CA GLY A 235 4.67 4.78 -15.28
C GLY A 235 4.74 3.35 -14.75
N ARG A 236 5.64 2.51 -15.26
CA ARG A 236 5.84 1.14 -14.78
C ARG A 236 6.75 1.14 -13.56
N ARG A 237 6.13 1.31 -12.39
CA ARG A 237 6.79 1.40 -11.09
C ARG A 237 6.28 0.31 -10.15
N ALA A 238 7.18 -0.34 -9.46
CA ALA A 238 6.84 -1.37 -8.50
C ALA A 238 7.63 -1.21 -7.19
N LEU A 239 6.97 -1.51 -6.07
CA LEU A 239 7.60 -1.87 -4.82
C LEU A 239 7.67 -3.40 -4.75
N VAL A 240 8.84 -3.92 -4.46
CA VAL A 240 9.06 -5.34 -4.17
C VAL A 240 9.67 -5.44 -2.78
N ALA A 241 8.94 -5.97 -1.82
CA ALA A 241 9.39 -6.07 -0.44
C ALA A 241 9.55 -7.54 -0.01
N LEU A 242 10.70 -7.88 0.55
CA LEU A 242 10.94 -9.12 1.29
C LEU A 242 10.76 -8.83 2.78
N THR A 243 9.70 -9.33 3.41
CA THR A 243 9.35 -9.02 4.80
C THR A 243 8.30 -9.99 5.34
N ASP A 244 8.19 -10.13 6.65
CA ASP A 244 7.02 -10.72 7.31
C ASP A 244 5.90 -9.66 7.54
N GLY A 245 6.23 -8.37 7.36
CA GLY A 245 5.31 -7.24 7.46
C GLY A 245 4.94 -6.83 8.88
N VAL A 246 5.52 -7.46 9.90
CA VAL A 246 5.21 -7.16 11.31
C VAL A 246 5.96 -5.94 11.78
N ASP A 247 5.37 -4.78 11.56
CA ASP A 247 5.97 -3.51 11.98
C ASP A 247 6.21 -3.45 13.49
N SER A 248 7.38 -2.95 13.89
CA SER A 248 7.76 -2.85 15.30
C SER A 248 8.19 -1.45 15.76
N THR A 249 8.58 -0.58 14.83
CA THR A 249 9.24 0.68 15.21
C THR A 249 8.80 1.89 14.40
N SER A 250 7.92 1.74 13.40
CA SER A 250 7.48 2.88 12.58
C SER A 250 6.78 3.95 13.41
N GLN A 251 7.06 5.20 13.04
CA GLN A 251 6.33 6.37 13.49
C GLN A 251 5.07 6.59 12.66
N SER A 252 5.12 6.31 11.37
CA SER A 252 3.99 6.37 10.45
C SER A 252 2.96 5.28 10.75
N THR A 253 1.70 5.58 10.41
CA THR A 253 0.62 4.58 10.48
C THR A 253 0.47 3.83 9.16
N PHE A 254 -0.17 2.66 9.21
CA PHE A 254 -0.51 1.89 8.01
C PHE A 254 -1.32 2.72 7.00
N GLU A 255 -2.34 3.45 7.47
CA GLU A 255 -3.22 4.20 6.57
C GLU A 255 -2.50 5.38 5.89
N GLU A 256 -1.63 6.10 6.60
CA GLU A 256 -0.80 7.16 6.02
C GLU A 256 0.08 6.61 4.90
N SER A 257 0.80 5.52 5.16
CA SER A 257 1.68 4.87 4.19
C SER A 257 0.91 4.31 3.00
N ARG A 258 -0.25 3.70 3.25
CA ARG A 258 -1.16 3.20 2.22
C ARG A 258 -1.62 4.31 1.28
N GLN A 259 -2.01 5.47 1.83
CA GLN A 259 -2.41 6.63 1.01
C GLN A 259 -1.26 7.18 0.18
N LEU A 260 -0.05 7.21 0.71
CA LEU A 260 1.14 7.64 -0.03
C LEU A 260 1.44 6.71 -1.20
N LEU A 261 1.41 5.39 -0.99
CA LEU A 261 1.62 4.41 -2.07
C LEU A 261 0.55 4.51 -3.16
N LYS A 262 -0.72 4.69 -2.77
CA LYS A 262 -1.82 4.91 -3.73
C LYS A 262 -1.58 6.16 -4.60
N ARG A 263 -1.11 7.25 -4.00
CA ARG A 263 -0.79 8.49 -4.75
C ARG A 263 0.41 8.32 -5.66
N ALA A 264 1.42 7.57 -5.23
CA ALA A 264 2.60 7.28 -6.03
C ALA A 264 2.29 6.35 -7.23
N GLY A 265 1.14 5.65 -7.21
CA GLY A 265 0.66 4.84 -8.32
C GLY A 265 1.52 3.62 -8.63
N LEU A 266 2.23 3.10 -7.62
CA LEU A 266 3.06 1.90 -7.80
C LEU A 266 2.27 0.63 -7.59
N VAL A 267 2.80 -0.46 -8.13
CA VAL A 267 2.33 -1.82 -7.86
C VAL A 267 3.15 -2.42 -6.73
N ALA A 268 2.49 -2.93 -5.67
CA ALA A 268 3.18 -3.50 -4.52
C ALA A 268 3.19 -5.03 -4.57
N TYR A 269 4.39 -5.59 -4.55
CA TYR A 269 4.64 -7.02 -4.46
C TYR A 269 5.33 -7.35 -3.15
N PHE A 270 4.85 -8.38 -2.47
CA PHE A 270 5.44 -8.85 -1.22
C PHE A 270 5.92 -10.28 -1.37
N VAL A 271 7.19 -10.51 -1.12
CA VAL A 271 7.73 -11.83 -0.81
C VAL A 271 7.60 -11.98 0.70
N GLN A 272 6.52 -12.66 1.11
CA GLN A 272 6.17 -12.81 2.52
C GLN A 272 6.88 -14.00 3.11
N VAL A 273 7.84 -13.73 4.01
CA VAL A 273 8.56 -14.76 4.75
C VAL A 273 7.77 -15.15 6.00
N ASN A 274 7.68 -16.45 6.29
CA ASN A 274 7.11 -16.93 7.54
C ASN A 274 8.20 -16.96 8.63
N THR A 275 8.10 -16.06 9.59
CA THR A 275 8.98 -15.99 10.76
C THR A 275 8.20 -16.25 12.07
N GLU A 276 6.90 -16.57 11.98
CA GLU A 276 5.99 -16.67 13.11
C GLU A 276 6.45 -17.72 14.13
N ASP A 277 6.77 -18.93 13.67
CA ASP A 277 7.21 -20.02 14.55
C ASP A 277 8.52 -19.67 15.29
N TYR A 278 9.48 -19.08 14.57
CA TYR A 278 10.75 -18.63 15.15
C TYR A 278 10.55 -17.57 16.24
N VAL A 279 9.63 -16.63 16.00
CA VAL A 279 9.32 -15.57 16.97
C VAL A 279 8.56 -16.14 18.16
N GLU A 280 7.57 -17.02 17.95
CA GLU A 280 6.82 -17.65 19.03
C GLU A 280 7.73 -18.42 19.99
N ASP A 281 8.64 -19.25 19.49
CA ASP A 281 9.60 -19.99 20.31
C ASP A 281 10.43 -19.08 21.23
N ARG A 282 10.82 -17.92 20.74
CA ARG A 282 11.63 -16.93 21.51
C ARG A 282 10.79 -16.07 22.45
N LEU A 283 9.53 -15.80 22.13
CA LEU A 283 8.60 -15.12 23.02
C LEU A 283 8.21 -15.98 24.26
N MET A 284 8.33 -17.31 24.12
CA MET A 284 8.03 -18.25 25.20
C MET A 284 9.18 -18.38 26.21
N GLN A 285 10.38 -17.90 25.88
CA GLN A 285 11.53 -17.89 26.79
C GLN A 285 11.32 -16.90 27.93
N ASP A 286 12.04 -17.09 29.03
CA ASP A 286 12.02 -16.12 30.12
C ASP A 286 12.59 -14.78 29.62
N CYS A 287 11.93 -13.69 29.97
CA CYS A 287 12.36 -12.34 29.60
C CYS A 287 13.78 -11.97 30.06
N GLN A 288 14.32 -12.70 31.02
CA GLN A 288 15.69 -12.52 31.52
C GLN A 288 16.73 -13.27 30.70
N ASP A 289 16.29 -14.22 29.85
CA ASP A 289 17.19 -14.96 28.98
C ASP A 289 17.72 -14.07 27.86
N GLY A 290 19.02 -14.16 27.59
CA GLY A 290 19.68 -13.32 26.57
C GLY A 290 19.24 -13.56 25.14
N GLY A 291 18.44 -14.60 24.89
CA GLY A 291 17.84 -14.93 23.59
C GLY A 291 16.35 -14.61 23.47
N ALA A 292 15.71 -14.16 24.54
CA ALA A 292 14.28 -13.85 24.53
C ALA A 292 13.97 -12.65 23.63
N LEU A 293 12.95 -12.80 22.78
CA LEU A 293 12.39 -11.68 22.04
C LEU A 293 11.32 -10.99 22.89
N ARG A 294 11.19 -9.68 22.69
CA ARG A 294 10.16 -8.87 23.31
C ARG A 294 9.41 -8.09 22.23
N LEU A 295 8.10 -8.02 22.37
CA LEU A 295 7.33 -7.11 21.54
C LEU A 295 7.66 -5.66 21.93
N SER A 296 7.82 -4.80 20.93
CA SER A 296 8.07 -3.36 21.14
C SER A 296 6.84 -2.66 21.75
N SER A 297 7.03 -1.48 22.30
CA SER A 297 5.92 -0.64 22.78
C SER A 297 4.92 -0.32 21.66
N THR A 298 5.39 -0.07 20.46
CA THR A 298 4.56 0.14 19.25
C THR A 298 3.70 -1.08 18.94
N GLN A 299 4.28 -2.29 18.97
CA GLN A 299 3.56 -3.53 18.77
C GLN A 299 2.50 -3.76 19.84
N MET A 300 2.86 -3.53 21.10
CA MET A 300 1.94 -3.66 22.23
C MET A 300 0.78 -2.67 22.15
N GLN A 301 1.02 -1.43 21.76
CA GLN A 301 -0.03 -0.43 21.53
C GLN A 301 -0.97 -0.82 20.39
N ARG A 302 -0.44 -1.41 19.30
CA ARG A 302 -1.27 -1.92 18.19
C ARG A 302 -2.13 -3.09 18.61
N TYR A 303 -1.53 -4.07 19.28
CA TYR A 303 -2.26 -5.20 19.82
C TYR A 303 -3.45 -4.75 20.67
N ARG A 304 -3.22 -3.82 21.61
CA ARG A 304 -4.27 -3.26 22.45
C ARG A 304 -5.40 -2.60 21.70
N ARG A 305 -5.06 -1.73 20.74
CA ARG A 305 -6.09 -1.07 19.93
C ARG A 305 -7.00 -2.06 19.22
N LEU A 306 -6.49 -3.27 18.93
CA LEU A 306 -7.27 -4.32 18.27
C LEU A 306 -8.17 -5.08 19.25
N ILE A 307 -7.69 -5.40 20.46
CA ILE A 307 -8.42 -6.24 21.41
C ILE A 307 -9.29 -5.45 22.40
N ALA A 308 -8.89 -4.23 22.72
CA ALA A 308 -9.56 -3.35 23.69
C ALA A 308 -9.57 -1.90 23.22
N PRO A 309 -10.31 -1.56 22.15
CA PRO A 309 -10.39 -0.20 21.67
C PRO A 309 -11.03 0.69 22.75
N GLY A 310 -10.27 1.69 23.23
CA GLY A 310 -10.70 2.62 24.28
C GLY A 310 -10.18 2.34 25.68
N ALA A 311 -9.36 1.30 25.90
CA ALA A 311 -8.62 1.11 27.14
C ALA A 311 -7.43 2.09 27.23
N ASP A 312 -7.16 2.62 28.41
CA ASP A 312 -6.04 3.54 28.65
C ASP A 312 -4.69 2.88 28.36
N ALA A 313 -3.75 3.65 27.80
CA ALA A 313 -2.47 3.15 27.31
C ALA A 313 -1.53 2.63 28.41
N GLU A 314 -1.81 2.94 29.66
CA GLU A 314 -0.90 2.66 30.80
C GLU A 314 -0.99 1.22 31.34
N ASP A 315 -2.12 0.51 31.15
CA ASP A 315 -2.37 -0.75 31.86
C ASP A 315 -1.56 -1.98 31.37
N PHE A 316 -0.76 -1.86 30.31
CA PHE A 316 -0.04 -3.00 29.73
C PHE A 316 1.42 -2.66 29.32
N SER A 317 2.07 -1.84 30.02
CA SER A 317 3.41 -1.35 29.65
C SER A 317 4.52 -2.40 29.71
N ASN A 318 4.29 -3.56 30.34
CA ASN A 318 5.35 -4.54 30.53
C ASN A 318 5.01 -5.89 29.87
N PHE A 319 5.51 -6.10 28.66
CA PHE A 319 5.42 -7.38 27.94
C PHE A 319 5.87 -8.57 28.82
N CYS A 320 6.88 -8.41 29.66
CA CYS A 320 7.41 -9.48 30.50
C CYS A 320 6.49 -9.87 31.68
N GLN A 321 5.50 -9.06 32.00
CA GLN A 321 4.47 -9.41 32.99
C GLN A 321 3.31 -10.23 32.37
N MET A 322 3.23 -10.29 31.04
CA MET A 322 2.22 -11.10 30.37
C MET A 322 2.53 -12.60 30.54
N GLY A 323 1.48 -13.39 30.68
CA GLY A 323 1.59 -14.85 30.63
C GLY A 323 2.01 -15.34 29.22
N GLN A 324 2.61 -16.53 29.14
CA GLN A 324 3.10 -17.09 27.89
C GLN A 324 2.01 -17.18 26.81
N PHE A 325 0.79 -17.61 27.15
CA PHE A 325 -0.33 -17.66 26.22
C PHE A 325 -0.76 -16.30 25.70
N GLU A 326 -0.68 -15.29 26.56
CA GLU A 326 -1.01 -13.91 26.18
C GLU A 326 0.04 -13.33 25.22
N ARG A 327 1.33 -13.59 25.46
CA ARG A 327 2.43 -13.20 24.55
C ARG A 327 2.25 -13.85 23.19
N MET A 328 1.92 -15.14 23.15
CA MET A 328 1.65 -15.85 21.91
C MET A 328 0.42 -15.30 21.19
N HIS A 329 -0.67 -15.02 21.92
CA HIS A 329 -1.86 -14.42 21.34
C HIS A 329 -1.57 -13.04 20.74
N ALA A 330 -0.77 -12.21 21.42
CA ALA A 330 -0.35 -10.91 20.92
C ALA A 330 0.47 -11.05 19.63
N SER A 331 1.44 -11.96 19.60
CA SER A 331 2.24 -12.26 18.41
C SER A 331 1.36 -12.66 17.23
N ARG A 332 0.54 -13.69 17.38
CA ARG A 332 -0.37 -14.17 16.32
C ARG A 332 -1.31 -13.10 15.80
N THR A 333 -1.84 -12.27 16.69
CA THR A 333 -2.71 -11.14 16.31
C THR A 333 -1.97 -10.15 15.43
N LEU A 334 -0.72 -9.81 15.76
CA LEU A 334 0.11 -8.90 14.97
C LEU A 334 0.49 -9.50 13.61
N TYR A 335 0.83 -10.79 13.53
CA TYR A 335 1.07 -11.48 12.26
C TYR A 335 -0.18 -11.54 11.38
N GLN A 336 -1.35 -11.78 11.96
CA GLN A 336 -2.61 -11.72 11.22
C GLN A 336 -2.93 -10.32 10.71
N LEU A 337 -2.63 -9.27 11.51
CA LEU A 337 -2.76 -7.89 11.08
C LEU A 337 -1.83 -7.61 9.90
N ALA A 338 -0.55 -7.91 10.02
CA ALA A 338 0.45 -7.71 8.98
C ALA A 338 0.06 -8.39 7.65
N ARG A 339 -0.42 -9.63 7.72
CA ARG A 339 -0.93 -10.36 6.53
C ARG A 339 -2.12 -9.64 5.88
N ARG A 340 -3.08 -9.13 6.68
CA ARG A 340 -4.23 -8.37 6.15
C ARG A 340 -3.80 -7.07 5.50
N GLU A 341 -2.89 -6.35 6.13
CA GLU A 341 -2.38 -5.06 5.64
C GLU A 341 -1.58 -5.21 4.35
N MET A 342 -0.66 -6.17 4.27
CA MET A 342 0.06 -6.47 3.04
C MET A 342 -0.88 -6.92 1.91
N ASN A 343 -1.90 -7.75 2.21
CA ASN A 343 -2.92 -8.11 1.24
C ASN A 343 -3.68 -6.89 0.71
N SER A 344 -4.07 -5.98 1.61
CA SER A 344 -4.74 -4.74 1.20
C SER A 344 -3.85 -3.88 0.28
N LEU A 345 -2.57 -3.69 0.62
CA LEU A 345 -1.63 -2.94 -0.22
C LEU A 345 -1.44 -3.59 -1.60
N ALA A 346 -1.31 -4.92 -1.65
CA ALA A 346 -1.16 -5.64 -2.89
C ALA A 346 -2.43 -5.50 -3.76
N GLN A 347 -3.61 -5.73 -3.21
CA GLN A 347 -4.88 -5.63 -3.92
C GLN A 347 -5.15 -4.21 -4.44
N ASP A 348 -5.03 -3.21 -3.58
CA ASP A 348 -5.24 -1.80 -3.93
C ASP A 348 -4.38 -1.36 -5.13
N SER A 349 -3.17 -1.88 -5.23
CA SER A 349 -2.18 -1.51 -6.24
C SER A 349 -2.19 -2.39 -7.50
N GLY A 350 -2.94 -3.48 -7.50
CA GLY A 350 -2.90 -4.49 -8.56
C GLY A 350 -1.68 -5.43 -8.48
N GLY A 351 -1.02 -5.45 -7.33
CA GLY A 351 0.11 -6.34 -7.04
C GLY A 351 -0.30 -7.71 -6.49
N LYS A 352 0.64 -8.40 -5.85
CA LYS A 352 0.43 -9.76 -5.35
C LYS A 352 1.39 -10.10 -4.21
N ILE A 353 0.96 -11.03 -3.34
CA ILE A 353 1.83 -11.67 -2.34
C ILE A 353 2.34 -13.00 -2.89
N PHE A 354 3.64 -13.22 -2.72
CA PHE A 354 4.33 -14.47 -3.01
C PHE A 354 4.83 -15.05 -1.69
N PRO A 355 4.19 -16.10 -1.17
CA PRO A 355 4.62 -16.69 0.08
C PRO A 355 5.98 -17.39 -0.09
N ALA A 356 6.84 -17.18 0.88
CA ALA A 356 8.09 -17.92 1.06
C ALA A 356 8.03 -18.63 2.41
N THR A 357 8.18 -19.95 2.42
CA THR A 357 8.13 -20.75 3.65
C THR A 357 9.23 -20.31 4.61
N ASP A 358 10.40 -20.01 4.06
CA ASP A 358 11.55 -19.47 4.75
C ASP A 358 12.38 -18.60 3.79
N LEU A 359 13.49 -18.04 4.26
CA LEU A 359 14.38 -17.22 3.43
C LEU A 359 15.09 -18.00 2.30
N ARG A 360 15.13 -19.34 2.35
CA ARG A 360 15.67 -20.16 1.25
C ARG A 360 14.72 -20.17 0.06
N ASP A 361 13.43 -20.12 0.35
CA ASP A 361 12.37 -20.00 -0.67
C ASP A 361 12.29 -18.61 -1.30
N ALA A 362 12.80 -17.56 -0.64
CA ALA A 362 12.73 -16.18 -1.10
C ALA A 362 13.30 -16.01 -2.52
N GLN A 363 14.36 -16.74 -2.85
CA GLN A 363 14.95 -16.68 -4.19
C GLN A 363 13.99 -17.16 -5.29
N ARG A 364 13.19 -18.20 -5.01
CA ARG A 364 12.15 -18.69 -5.92
C ARG A 364 11.03 -17.67 -6.05
N ALA A 365 10.57 -17.13 -4.93
CA ALA A 365 9.51 -16.12 -4.90
C ALA A 365 9.93 -14.86 -5.65
N PHE A 366 11.15 -14.37 -5.50
CA PHE A 366 11.66 -13.24 -6.26
C PHE A 366 11.69 -13.47 -7.78
N ARG A 367 12.06 -14.68 -8.24
CA ARG A 367 11.95 -15.00 -9.68
C ARG A 367 10.51 -14.94 -10.16
N GLN A 368 9.55 -15.37 -9.35
CA GLN A 368 8.14 -15.26 -9.69
C GLN A 368 7.67 -13.81 -9.74
N VAL A 369 8.13 -12.96 -8.81
CA VAL A 369 7.87 -11.51 -8.85
C VAL A 369 8.42 -10.89 -10.13
N ALA A 370 9.68 -11.16 -10.47
CA ALA A 370 10.30 -10.65 -11.71
C ALA A 370 9.53 -11.07 -12.95
N ALA A 371 9.08 -12.34 -13.01
CA ALA A 371 8.26 -12.84 -14.11
C ALA A 371 6.89 -12.12 -14.16
N ASP A 372 6.24 -11.90 -13.03
CA ASP A 372 4.94 -11.19 -12.94
C ASP A 372 5.08 -9.73 -13.41
N ILE A 373 6.10 -9.02 -12.92
CA ILE A 373 6.45 -7.66 -13.37
C ILE A 373 6.68 -7.65 -14.89
N GLY A 374 7.43 -8.62 -15.43
CA GLY A 374 7.73 -8.73 -16.84
C GLY A 374 6.51 -8.94 -17.75
N THR A 375 5.35 -9.31 -17.20
CA THR A 375 4.11 -9.54 -17.95
C THR A 375 3.08 -8.42 -17.83
N GLN A 376 3.44 -7.32 -17.19
CA GLN A 376 2.54 -6.21 -16.92
C GLN A 376 2.43 -5.26 -18.12
N TYR A 377 1.21 -4.92 -18.49
CA TYR A 377 0.88 -3.80 -19.38
C TYR A 377 0.78 -2.50 -18.60
N SER A 378 1.00 -1.36 -19.26
CA SER A 378 0.66 -0.06 -18.72
C SER A 378 -0.35 0.63 -19.62
N LEU A 379 -1.51 0.98 -19.05
CA LEU A 379 -2.58 1.69 -19.73
C LEU A 379 -2.63 3.12 -19.17
N GLY A 380 -2.43 4.11 -20.04
CA GLY A 380 -2.51 5.51 -19.64
C GLY A 380 -3.73 6.18 -20.27
N TYR A 381 -4.47 6.96 -19.49
CA TYR A 381 -5.57 7.77 -19.98
C TYR A 381 -5.63 9.12 -19.26
N TYR A 382 -6.23 10.10 -19.92
CA TYR A 382 -6.57 11.37 -19.30
C TYR A 382 -8.01 11.30 -18.83
N SER A 383 -8.23 11.49 -17.52
CA SER A 383 -9.57 11.42 -16.95
C SER A 383 -10.52 12.43 -17.59
N THR A 384 -11.71 11.97 -17.96
CA THR A 384 -12.81 12.83 -18.39
C THR A 384 -13.46 13.60 -17.22
N ASN A 385 -13.17 13.19 -15.98
CA ASN A 385 -13.57 13.89 -14.77
C ASN A 385 -12.44 14.83 -14.34
N THR A 386 -12.57 16.12 -14.63
CA THR A 386 -11.57 17.15 -14.32
C THR A 386 -11.64 17.69 -12.90
N ALA A 387 -12.56 17.20 -12.06
CA ALA A 387 -12.71 17.66 -10.68
C ALA A 387 -11.46 17.37 -9.84
N ARG A 388 -10.92 18.39 -9.18
CA ARG A 388 -9.78 18.32 -8.25
C ARG A 388 -10.27 18.33 -6.81
N ASP A 389 -11.16 17.39 -6.49
CA ASP A 389 -11.85 17.30 -5.20
C ASP A 389 -11.14 16.41 -4.18
N GLY A 390 -10.05 15.76 -4.58
CA GLY A 390 -9.39 14.77 -3.75
C GLY A 390 -10.21 13.50 -3.56
N GLY A 391 -11.28 13.28 -4.33
CA GLY A 391 -12.13 12.09 -4.26
C GLY A 391 -11.42 10.86 -4.80
N PHE A 392 -11.83 9.68 -4.30
CA PHE A 392 -11.37 8.41 -4.86
C PHE A 392 -12.11 8.12 -6.17
N ARG A 393 -11.37 7.74 -7.21
CA ARG A 393 -11.89 7.33 -8.52
C ARG A 393 -11.69 5.85 -8.70
N THR A 394 -12.76 5.10 -8.92
CA THR A 394 -12.68 3.66 -9.15
C THR A 394 -12.22 3.37 -10.58
N ILE A 395 -11.36 2.36 -10.75
CA ILE A 395 -10.88 1.92 -12.06
C ILE A 395 -11.31 0.49 -12.29
N LYS A 396 -11.81 0.22 -13.49
CA LYS A 396 -12.07 -1.13 -13.97
C LYS A 396 -11.44 -1.32 -15.34
N VAL A 397 -10.63 -2.37 -15.47
CA VAL A 397 -10.05 -2.77 -16.75
C VAL A 397 -10.75 -4.04 -17.26
N GLN A 398 -11.10 -4.06 -18.53
CA GLN A 398 -11.67 -5.21 -19.21
C GLN A 398 -10.86 -5.53 -20.45
N VAL A 399 -10.84 -6.82 -20.83
CA VAL A 399 -10.21 -7.29 -22.07
C VAL A 399 -11.29 -7.79 -23.01
N ARG A 400 -11.21 -7.35 -24.26
CA ARG A 400 -12.12 -7.74 -25.34
C ARG A 400 -11.49 -8.78 -26.27
N GLY A 401 -12.32 -9.62 -26.86
CA GLY A 401 -11.89 -10.59 -27.87
C GLY A 401 -11.20 -11.84 -27.32
N ILE A 402 -11.06 -11.95 -25.97
CA ILE A 402 -10.48 -13.12 -25.32
C ILE A 402 -11.48 -13.63 -24.28
N LYS A 403 -11.95 -14.86 -24.52
CA LYS A 403 -12.87 -15.50 -23.60
C LYS A 403 -12.16 -15.85 -22.29
N ASP A 404 -12.84 -15.59 -21.16
CA ASP A 404 -12.42 -15.98 -19.82
C ASP A 404 -11.06 -15.40 -19.37
N ALA A 405 -10.60 -14.28 -19.99
CA ALA A 405 -9.42 -13.57 -19.55
C ALA A 405 -9.64 -12.95 -18.17
N GLN A 406 -8.70 -13.19 -17.26
CA GLN A 406 -8.68 -12.58 -15.93
C GLN A 406 -7.76 -11.35 -15.95
N VAL A 407 -8.24 -10.24 -15.40
CA VAL A 407 -7.49 -8.99 -15.37
C VAL A 407 -7.23 -8.60 -13.91
N ARG A 408 -5.97 -8.37 -13.58
CA ARG A 408 -5.54 -7.79 -12.32
C ARG A 408 -4.98 -6.40 -12.59
N ALA A 409 -5.59 -5.38 -11.98
CA ALA A 409 -5.21 -3.99 -12.08
C ALA A 409 -5.54 -3.30 -10.75
N ARG A 410 -5.03 -2.08 -10.55
CA ARG A 410 -5.39 -1.31 -9.37
C ARG A 410 -6.87 -0.95 -9.34
N GLU A 411 -7.45 -0.89 -8.15
CA GLU A 411 -8.87 -0.62 -7.96
C GLU A 411 -9.28 0.84 -8.23
N GLY A 412 -8.32 1.76 -8.14
CA GLY A 412 -8.59 3.18 -8.34
C GLY A 412 -7.39 4.07 -7.98
N TYR A 413 -7.66 5.36 -7.90
CA TYR A 413 -6.68 6.37 -7.50
C TYR A 413 -7.35 7.54 -6.80
N GLN A 414 -6.55 8.33 -6.07
CA GLN A 414 -7.00 9.56 -5.44
C GLN A 414 -6.82 10.71 -6.44
N ALA A 415 -7.92 11.39 -6.78
CA ALA A 415 -7.85 12.59 -7.59
C ALA A 415 -7.03 13.69 -6.88
N PRO A 416 -6.31 14.57 -7.60
CA PRO A 416 -5.59 15.66 -6.96
C PRO A 416 -6.57 16.60 -6.23
N LYS A 417 -6.06 17.25 -5.19
CA LYS A 417 -6.74 18.41 -4.58
C LYS A 417 -6.22 19.67 -5.23
N SER A 418 -7.12 20.62 -5.53
CA SER A 418 -6.76 21.98 -5.94
C SER A 418 -5.98 22.69 -4.84
#